data_36204a5a592171971e8e166b35c17ded
#
_entry.id   36204a5a592171971e8e166b35c17ded
#
_cell.length_a   1.000
_cell.length_b   1.000
_cell.length_c   1.000
_cell.angle_alpha   90.00
_cell.angle_beta   90.00
_cell.angle_gamma   90.00
#
_symmetry.space_group_name_H-M   'P 1'
#
loop_
_entity.id
_entity.type
_entity.pdbx_description
1 polymer ?
#
loop_
_entity_poly.entity_id
_entity_poly.type
_entity_poly.pdbx_seq_one_letter_code
_entity_poly.pdbx_strand_id
1 'polypeptide(L)'
;MPLRHWHVTLTLAGAHVEPMIIRSAMGRLESERPFLDSVKATGDRAEIRFWDEGESMLDVASLAMRLWNEHRDSANLPHWEVVGLEILEKDLWDSRGRVGRLA
;
A
#
# COMPACT_ATOMS: atom_id res chain seq x y z
N MET A 1 -22.06 13.67 -1.97
CA MET A 1 -21.62 12.48 -2.74
C MET A 1 -21.28 11.37 -1.78
N PRO A 2 -21.78 10.16 -2.00
CA PRO A 2 -21.40 9.04 -1.15
C PRO A 2 -19.94 8.69 -1.32
N LEU A 3 -19.28 8.34 -0.24
CA LEU A 3 -17.92 7.85 -0.29
C LEU A 3 -17.91 6.47 -0.96
N ARG A 4 -16.89 6.24 -1.75
CA ARG A 4 -16.66 4.97 -2.44
C ARG A 4 -15.50 4.26 -1.76
N HIS A 5 -15.49 2.94 -1.86
CA HIS A 5 -14.41 2.12 -1.29
C HIS A 5 -13.44 1.73 -2.40
N TRP A 6 -12.16 1.84 -2.09
CA TRP A 6 -11.08 1.59 -3.03
C TRP A 6 -10.05 0.67 -2.42
N HIS A 7 -9.60 -0.32 -3.19
CA HIS A 7 -8.46 -1.14 -2.81
C HIS A 7 -7.20 -0.54 -3.39
N VAL A 8 -6.21 -0.30 -2.55
CA VAL A 8 -4.95 0.34 -2.92
C VAL A 8 -3.81 -0.63 -2.76
N THR A 9 -2.97 -0.73 -3.79
CA THR A 9 -1.70 -1.45 -3.73
C THR A 9 -0.59 -0.46 -4.02
N LEU A 10 0.28 -0.27 -3.03
CA LEU A 10 1.41 0.63 -3.11
C LEU A 10 2.68 -0.18 -3.19
N THR A 11 3.47 0.01 -4.24
CA THR A 11 4.73 -0.69 -4.42
C THR A 11 5.89 0.26 -4.19
N LEU A 12 6.81 -0.16 -3.33
CA LEU A 12 7.99 0.61 -2.94
C LEU A 12 9.23 -0.14 -3.38
N ALA A 13 10.27 0.60 -3.75
CA ALA A 13 11.56 0.01 -4.09
C ALA A 13 12.68 1.00 -3.83
N GLY A 14 13.88 0.48 -3.61
CA GLY A 14 15.07 1.29 -3.39
C GLY A 14 16.30 0.44 -3.09
N ALA A 15 17.28 1.05 -2.47
CA ALA A 15 18.53 0.37 -2.11
C ALA A 15 18.26 -0.82 -1.19
N HIS A 16 19.04 -1.88 -1.36
CA HIS A 16 18.91 -3.09 -0.55
C HIS A 16 19.05 -2.80 0.94
N VAL A 17 18.14 -3.37 1.72
CA VAL A 17 18.16 -3.32 3.18
C VAL A 17 18.15 -4.76 3.67
N GLU A 18 18.91 -5.04 4.72
CA GLU A 18 18.95 -6.38 5.28
C GLU A 18 17.53 -6.86 5.64
N PRO A 19 17.17 -8.12 5.28
CA PRO A 19 15.79 -8.61 5.48
C PRO A 19 15.24 -8.48 6.88
N MET A 20 16.05 -8.63 7.92
CA MET A 20 15.58 -8.46 9.29
C MET A 20 15.24 -7.01 9.61
N ILE A 21 15.99 -6.08 9.06
CA ILE A 21 15.75 -4.64 9.26
C ILE A 21 14.45 -4.23 8.56
N ILE A 22 14.26 -4.65 7.31
CA ILE A 22 13.05 -4.31 6.56
C ILE A 22 11.82 -4.97 7.20
N ARG A 23 11.95 -6.19 7.67
CA ARG A 23 10.86 -6.90 8.33
C ARG A 23 10.42 -6.19 9.61
N SER A 24 11.37 -5.72 10.41
CA SER A 24 11.09 -4.95 11.63
C SER A 24 10.42 -3.61 11.29
N ALA A 25 10.89 -2.93 10.25
CA ALA A 25 10.31 -1.67 9.80
C ALA A 25 8.87 -1.85 9.36
N MET A 26 8.59 -2.89 8.57
CA MET A 26 7.24 -3.19 8.10
C MET A 26 6.32 -3.60 9.25
N GLY A 27 6.85 -4.30 10.24
CA GLY A 27 6.10 -4.64 11.46
C GLY A 27 5.70 -3.41 12.25
N ARG A 28 6.56 -2.41 12.33
CA ARG A 28 6.22 -1.13 12.96
C ARG A 28 5.12 -0.40 12.20
N LEU A 29 5.20 -0.41 10.86
CA LEU A 29 4.18 0.20 10.02
C LEU A 29 2.82 -0.46 10.24
N GLU A 30 2.76 -1.78 10.26
CA GLU A 30 1.52 -2.51 10.52
C GLU A 30 0.95 -2.19 11.89
N SER A 31 1.80 -2.06 12.91
CA SER A 31 1.37 -1.72 14.26
C SER A 31 0.79 -0.30 14.35
N GLU A 32 1.37 0.65 13.61
CA GLU A 32 0.90 2.02 13.58
C GLU A 32 -0.34 2.21 12.71
N ARG A 33 -0.56 1.30 11.75
CA ARG A 33 -1.63 1.42 10.75
C ARG A 33 -2.45 0.13 10.67
N PRO A 34 -3.32 -0.14 11.66
CA PRO A 34 -4.10 -1.39 11.69
C PRO A 34 -5.09 -1.54 10.52
N PHE A 35 -5.32 -0.50 9.72
CA PHE A 35 -6.17 -0.59 8.54
C PHE A 35 -5.49 -1.28 7.35
N LEU A 36 -4.19 -1.57 7.44
CA LEU A 36 -3.48 -2.23 6.36
C LEU A 36 -3.96 -3.67 6.22
N ASP A 37 -4.27 -4.05 4.98
CA ASP A 37 -4.74 -5.39 4.64
C ASP A 37 -3.58 -6.39 4.58
N SER A 38 -2.50 -6.00 3.93
CA SER A 38 -1.28 -6.82 3.90
C SER A 38 -0.05 -5.97 3.65
N VAL A 39 1.08 -6.45 4.17
CA VAL A 39 2.40 -5.86 3.89
C VAL A 39 3.35 -7.01 3.58
N LYS A 40 3.98 -6.96 2.40
CA LYS A 40 4.98 -7.95 1.98
C LYS A 40 6.25 -7.21 1.61
N ALA A 41 7.39 -7.74 2.03
CA ALA A 41 8.67 -7.09 1.78
C ALA A 41 9.78 -8.08 1.50
N THR A 42 10.70 -7.66 0.62
CA THR A 42 11.99 -8.31 0.38
C THR A 42 13.08 -7.32 0.74
N GLY A 43 14.34 -7.61 0.44
CA GLY A 43 15.43 -6.70 0.77
C GLY A 43 15.44 -5.38 0.00
N ASP A 44 14.78 -5.29 -1.16
CA ASP A 44 14.79 -4.12 -2.04
C ASP A 44 13.42 -3.66 -2.51
N ARG A 45 12.36 -4.30 -2.03
CA ARG A 45 11.01 -4.01 -2.50
C ARG A 45 9.98 -4.31 -1.41
N ALA A 46 8.88 -3.56 -1.41
CA ALA A 46 7.74 -3.82 -0.55
C ALA A 46 6.43 -3.54 -1.27
N GLU A 47 5.40 -4.26 -0.87
CA GLU A 47 4.05 -4.06 -1.38
C GLU A 47 3.12 -3.91 -0.18
N ILE A 48 2.40 -2.79 -0.14
CA ILE A 48 1.47 -2.45 0.92
C ILE A 48 0.08 -2.39 0.34
N ARG A 49 -0.87 -3.14 0.91
CA ARG A 49 -2.25 -3.18 0.46
C ARG A 49 -3.18 -2.72 1.57
N PHE A 50 -4.15 -1.90 1.20
CA PHE A 50 -5.15 -1.41 2.15
C PHE A 50 -6.41 -0.96 1.44
N TRP A 51 -7.47 -0.83 2.23
CA TRP A 51 -8.73 -0.25 1.78
C TRP A 51 -8.83 1.18 2.23
N ASP A 52 -9.36 2.04 1.38
CA ASP A 52 -9.58 3.44 1.69
C ASP A 52 -10.91 3.92 1.14
N GLU A 53 -11.43 4.98 1.72
CA GLU A 53 -12.67 5.62 1.29
C GLU A 53 -12.33 6.96 0.64
N GLY A 54 -13.02 7.30 -0.44
CA GLY A 54 -12.84 8.57 -1.10
C GLY A 54 -13.88 8.78 -2.18
N GLU A 55 -14.09 10.03 -2.54
CA GLU A 55 -15.06 10.39 -3.56
C GLU A 55 -14.55 10.07 -4.97
N SER A 56 -13.23 10.09 -5.15
CA SER A 56 -12.61 9.85 -6.45
C SER A 56 -11.30 9.10 -6.31
N MET A 57 -10.86 8.49 -7.41
CA MET A 57 -9.57 7.82 -7.48
C MET A 57 -8.42 8.81 -7.20
N LEU A 58 -8.53 10.03 -7.68
CA LEU A 58 -7.49 11.05 -7.49
C LEU A 58 -7.28 11.37 -6.02
N ASP A 59 -8.37 11.50 -5.26
CA ASP A 59 -8.29 11.75 -3.82
C ASP A 59 -7.57 10.62 -3.10
N VAL A 60 -7.93 9.38 -3.43
CA VAL A 60 -7.32 8.19 -2.84
C VAL A 60 -5.84 8.07 -3.23
N ALA A 61 -5.51 8.37 -4.48
CA ALA A 61 -4.12 8.33 -4.95
C ALA A 61 -3.26 9.34 -4.20
N SER A 62 -3.77 10.55 -4.00
CA SER A 62 -3.05 11.61 -3.29
C SER A 62 -2.78 11.21 -1.83
N LEU A 63 -3.77 10.61 -1.17
CA LEU A 63 -3.61 10.15 0.21
C LEU A 63 -2.61 8.98 0.29
N ALA A 64 -2.68 8.05 -0.65
CA ALA A 64 -1.76 6.91 -0.69
C ALA A 64 -0.30 7.34 -0.84
N MET A 65 -0.04 8.30 -1.72
CA MET A 65 1.31 8.82 -1.92
C MET A 65 1.84 9.52 -0.67
N ARG A 66 0.99 10.28 0.02
CA ARG A 66 1.37 10.94 1.27
C ARG A 66 1.58 9.96 2.41
N LEU A 67 0.82 8.87 2.43
CA LEU A 67 0.92 7.85 3.48
C LEU A 67 2.38 7.38 3.64
N TRP A 68 3.02 6.98 2.56
CA TRP A 68 4.40 6.51 2.62
C TRP A 68 5.35 7.60 3.08
N ASN A 69 5.26 8.79 2.46
CA ASN A 69 6.16 9.89 2.77
C ASN A 69 6.06 10.34 4.23
N GLU A 70 4.85 10.37 4.78
CA GLU A 70 4.62 10.77 6.16
C GLU A 70 5.09 9.72 7.17
N HIS A 71 4.89 8.44 6.85
CA HIS A 71 5.22 7.35 7.79
C HIS A 71 6.63 6.82 7.63
N ARG A 72 7.28 7.10 6.51
CA ARG A 72 8.67 6.73 6.31
C ARG A 72 9.55 7.27 7.44
N ASP A 73 9.38 8.52 7.80
CA ASP A 73 10.16 9.15 8.83
C ASP A 73 9.71 8.75 10.24
N SER A 74 8.40 8.74 10.50
CA SER A 74 7.86 8.44 11.83
C SER A 74 8.14 7.01 12.29
N ALA A 75 8.11 6.05 11.38
CA ALA A 75 8.35 4.64 11.68
C ALA A 75 9.80 4.21 11.40
N ASN A 76 10.67 5.16 11.09
CA ASN A 76 12.08 4.91 10.75
C ASN A 76 12.19 3.87 9.62
N LEU A 77 11.44 4.10 8.55
CA LEU A 77 11.41 3.22 7.39
C LEU A 77 12.54 3.57 6.42
N PRO A 78 12.95 2.64 5.55
CA PRO A 78 13.95 2.92 4.53
C PRO A 78 13.53 4.07 3.61
N HIS A 79 14.50 4.79 3.05
CA HIS A 79 14.25 5.86 2.08
C HIS A 79 13.97 5.28 0.69
N TRP A 80 12.96 4.44 0.61
CA TRP A 80 12.49 3.87 -0.66
C TRP A 80 11.48 4.80 -1.29
N GLU A 81 11.33 4.69 -2.59
CA GLU A 81 10.38 5.48 -3.37
C GLU A 81 9.16 4.65 -3.73
N VAL A 82 8.04 5.32 -3.91
CA VAL A 82 6.86 4.70 -4.51
C VAL A 82 7.14 4.54 -6.00
N VAL A 83 7.15 3.31 -6.47
CA VAL A 83 7.40 2.97 -7.87
C VAL A 83 6.19 2.37 -8.56
N GLY A 84 5.14 2.05 -7.82
CA GLY A 84 3.91 1.53 -8.37
C GLY A 84 2.72 1.88 -7.50
N LEU A 85 1.59 2.10 -8.16
CA LEU A 85 0.34 2.40 -7.48
C LEU A 85 -0.79 1.79 -8.29
N GLU A 86 -1.60 0.94 -7.64
CA GLU A 86 -2.81 0.40 -8.25
C GLU A 86 -3.98 0.74 -7.35
N ILE A 87 -5.03 1.31 -7.94
CA ILE A 87 -6.24 1.67 -7.21
C ILE A 87 -7.43 1.12 -7.97
N LEU A 88 -8.22 0.28 -7.30
CA LEU A 88 -9.41 -0.31 -7.88
C LEU A 88 -10.61 -0.04 -6.97
N GLU A 89 -11.72 0.40 -7.57
CA GLU A 89 -12.97 0.49 -6.83
C GLU A 89 -13.41 -0.90 -6.38
N LYS A 90 -14.09 -0.99 -5.25
CA LYS A 90 -14.49 -2.24 -4.63
C LYS A 90 -15.17 -3.20 -5.61
N ASP A 91 -16.15 -2.71 -6.40
CA ASP A 91 -16.87 -3.55 -7.35
C ASP A 91 -15.95 -4.14 -8.42
N LEU A 92 -15.03 -3.33 -8.90
CA LEU A 92 -14.05 -3.77 -9.88
C LEU A 92 -13.06 -4.78 -9.29
N TRP A 93 -12.63 -4.56 -8.06
CA TRP A 93 -11.76 -5.47 -7.32
C TRP A 93 -12.41 -6.84 -7.18
N ASP A 94 -13.68 -6.86 -6.76
CA ASP A 94 -14.44 -8.09 -6.59
C ASP A 94 -14.63 -8.82 -7.94
N SER A 95 -14.92 -8.08 -8.99
CA SER A 95 -15.08 -8.63 -10.34
C SER A 95 -13.77 -9.18 -10.90
N ARG A 96 -12.65 -8.49 -10.64
CA ARG A 96 -11.33 -8.90 -11.10
C ARG A 96 -10.93 -10.25 -10.50
N GLY A 97 -11.25 -10.47 -9.23
CA GLY A 97 -10.98 -11.73 -8.57
C GLY A 97 -11.71 -12.89 -9.25
N ARG A 98 -12.96 -12.68 -9.66
CA ARG A 98 -13.76 -13.70 -10.37
C ARG A 98 -13.26 -13.93 -11.80
N VAL A 99 -12.94 -12.85 -12.52
CA VAL A 99 -12.40 -12.93 -13.88
C VAL A 99 -11.06 -13.64 -13.89
N GLY A 100 -10.20 -13.34 -12.92
CA GLY A 100 -8.91 -13.97 -12.80
C GLY A 100 -9.00 -15.49 -12.60
N ARG A 101 -10.06 -15.98 -11.98
CA ARG A 101 -10.30 -17.43 -11.79
C ARG A 101 -10.74 -18.12 -13.10
N LEU A 102 -11.36 -17.37 -14.00
CA LEU A 102 -11.82 -17.92 -15.26
C LEU A 102 -10.73 -17.91 -16.34
N ALA A 103 -9.71 -17.12 -16.13
CA ALA A 103 -8.57 -17.05 -17.02
C ALA A 103 -7.54 -18.11 -16.67
#